data_f0880fb168dbfa2900271b6b90e7f7db
#
_entry.id   f0880fb168dbfa2900271b6b90e7f7db
#
_cell.length_a   1.000
_cell.length_b   1.000
_cell.length_c   1.000
_cell.angle_alpha   90.00
_cell.angle_beta   90.00
_cell.angle_gamma   90.00
#
_symmetry.space_group_name_H-M   'P 1'
#
loop_
_entity.id
_entity.type
_entity.pdbx_description
1 polymer ?
#
loop_
_entity_poly.entity_id
_entity_poly.type
_entity_poly.pdbx_seq_one_letter_code
_entity_poly.pdbx_strand_id
1 'polypeptide(L)'
;MLNLSFPDRDRRWSLANVVFATYTLFLAGFYFVPNAVDNYKFYIAAVFLPGLFLLPQTLKLCMRSRIWLSLLAYLAYMLSSSLWSTDFSVATLWRDARYTAYILVFILLTVYWFERNRQLPDAIMEAVTLVAILAAAVSIVTFEDLMLLPALTDNRLIGLGITDNPNPSAFIYGFFGVIALDYARRHWGEKLAYVHAAGLMIIVFFVILTQSNTGLLAMASACALLFLLDRRRAPPALVIGLAIGVAASLYLVWSLGLLNAATDLGFVARFPIWERILEQWQAAPIFGYGFQPEIVLLPDGKPSILNYAHSSFLATLRDGGMVGLLLLLAVYGLALQTAFKMVFTVRRARYLCLFALGVICVLVDTDQMITRPRELWIILWLPLACLVAYELGLTDDDRSGSPGRQAGLSPKNIR
;
A
#
# COMPACT_ATOMS: atom_id res chain seq x y z
N MET A 1 18.85 -2.45 -17.44
CA MET A 1 18.31 -3.84 -17.40
C MET A 1 17.88 -4.12 -15.97
N LEU A 2 16.64 -4.52 -15.76
CA LEU A 2 16.14 -4.99 -14.46
C LEU A 2 17.02 -6.17 -14.01
N ASN A 3 17.87 -5.94 -13.02
CA ASN A 3 18.75 -6.97 -12.50
C ASN A 3 18.00 -7.80 -11.45
N LEU A 4 16.97 -8.52 -11.89
CA LEU A 4 16.27 -9.52 -11.10
C LEU A 4 17.19 -10.76 -10.93
N SER A 5 18.33 -10.57 -10.25
CA SER A 5 19.15 -11.71 -9.87
C SER A 5 18.41 -12.51 -8.80
N PHE A 6 18.14 -13.78 -9.08
CA PHE A 6 17.53 -14.68 -8.11
C PHE A 6 18.30 -14.69 -6.78
N PRO A 7 17.59 -14.80 -5.64
CA PRO A 7 18.19 -14.81 -4.30
C PRO A 7 19.26 -15.89 -4.11
N ASP A 8 19.11 -17.04 -4.77
CA ASP A 8 20.06 -18.14 -4.76
C ASP A 8 20.62 -18.32 -6.18
N ARG A 9 21.86 -17.86 -6.41
CA ARG A 9 22.50 -17.91 -7.74
C ARG A 9 22.92 -19.33 -8.15
N ASP A 10 23.18 -20.21 -7.17
CA ASP A 10 23.75 -21.53 -7.42
C ASP A 10 22.68 -22.59 -7.74
N ARG A 11 21.42 -22.33 -7.39
CA ARG A 11 20.29 -23.26 -7.61
C ARG A 11 19.10 -22.54 -8.21
N ARG A 12 18.89 -22.65 -9.52
CA ARG A 12 17.72 -22.03 -10.21
C ARG A 12 16.36 -22.42 -9.59
N TRP A 13 16.25 -23.62 -9.04
CA TRP A 13 15.02 -24.20 -8.45
C TRP A 13 15.11 -24.32 -6.91
N SER A 14 15.74 -23.38 -6.24
CA SER A 14 15.65 -23.33 -4.78
C SER A 14 14.24 -22.87 -4.35
N LEU A 15 13.79 -23.32 -3.17
CA LEU A 15 12.51 -22.87 -2.59
C LEU A 15 12.44 -21.34 -2.53
N ALA A 16 13.54 -20.68 -2.15
CA ALA A 16 13.63 -19.23 -2.09
C ALA A 16 13.38 -18.58 -3.45
N ASN A 17 13.95 -19.12 -4.53
CA ASN A 17 13.75 -18.59 -5.89
C ASN A 17 12.31 -18.77 -6.37
N VAL A 18 11.69 -19.91 -6.07
CA VAL A 18 10.29 -20.17 -6.40
C VAL A 18 9.38 -19.19 -5.65
N VAL A 19 9.57 -19.04 -4.32
CA VAL A 19 8.76 -18.12 -3.52
C VAL A 19 9.01 -16.65 -3.93
N PHE A 20 10.22 -16.30 -4.33
CA PHE A 20 10.52 -14.97 -4.87
C PHE A 20 9.73 -14.68 -6.14
N ALA A 21 9.75 -15.61 -7.09
CA ALA A 21 9.00 -15.47 -8.34
C ALA A 21 7.49 -15.39 -8.10
N THR A 22 6.94 -16.28 -7.27
CA THR A 22 5.50 -16.29 -6.95
C THR A 22 5.07 -15.10 -6.10
N TYR A 23 5.93 -14.59 -5.21
CA TYR A 23 5.69 -13.34 -4.48
C TYR A 23 5.62 -12.13 -5.43
N THR A 24 6.54 -12.05 -6.39
CA THR A 24 6.53 -11.00 -7.41
C THR A 24 5.28 -11.09 -8.29
N LEU A 25 4.92 -12.31 -8.74
CA LEU A 25 3.68 -12.56 -9.50
C LEU A 25 2.43 -12.23 -8.68
N PHE A 26 2.41 -12.50 -7.39
CA PHE A 26 1.30 -12.11 -6.50
C PHE A 26 1.10 -10.60 -6.47
N LEU A 27 2.18 -9.83 -6.32
CA LEU A 27 2.09 -8.36 -6.33
C LEU A 27 1.65 -7.83 -7.71
N ALA A 28 2.18 -8.39 -8.78
CA ALA A 28 1.76 -8.05 -10.14
C ALA A 28 0.30 -8.47 -10.41
N GLY A 29 -0.16 -9.57 -9.79
CA GLY A 29 -1.52 -10.10 -9.90
C GLY A 29 -2.61 -9.11 -9.50
N PHE A 30 -2.29 -8.11 -8.70
CA PHE A 30 -3.21 -7.01 -8.41
C PHE A 30 -3.70 -6.27 -9.67
N TYR A 31 -2.96 -6.36 -10.77
CA TYR A 31 -3.22 -5.63 -12.01
C TYR A 31 -3.74 -6.47 -13.18
N PHE A 32 -3.59 -7.79 -13.14
CA PHE A 32 -4.00 -8.65 -14.26
C PHE A 32 -4.90 -9.82 -13.87
N VAL A 33 -4.98 -10.18 -12.57
CA VAL A 33 -5.93 -11.20 -12.12
C VAL A 33 -7.30 -10.55 -11.97
N PRO A 34 -8.34 -10.98 -12.72
CA PRO A 34 -9.61 -10.26 -12.77
C PRO A 34 -10.45 -10.41 -11.49
N ASN A 35 -10.02 -11.24 -10.54
CA ASN A 35 -10.81 -11.58 -9.37
C ASN A 35 -9.93 -11.66 -8.13
N ALA A 36 -10.30 -10.90 -7.11
CA ALA A 36 -9.58 -10.85 -5.83
C ALA A 36 -9.50 -12.21 -5.13
N VAL A 37 -10.49 -13.10 -5.33
CA VAL A 37 -10.49 -14.44 -4.72
C VAL A 37 -9.41 -15.33 -5.33
N ASP A 38 -9.16 -15.23 -6.63
CA ASP A 38 -8.16 -16.06 -7.30
C ASP A 38 -6.74 -15.60 -6.96
N ASN A 39 -6.49 -14.28 -6.87
CA ASN A 39 -5.23 -13.74 -6.38
C ASN A 39 -4.98 -14.13 -4.91
N TYR A 40 -6.03 -14.17 -4.10
CA TYR A 40 -5.97 -14.63 -2.72
C TYR A 40 -5.64 -16.12 -2.61
N LYS A 41 -6.28 -16.99 -3.41
CA LYS A 41 -5.95 -18.42 -3.46
C LYS A 41 -4.51 -18.66 -3.93
N PHE A 42 -4.08 -17.92 -4.95
CA PHE A 42 -2.70 -17.96 -5.43
C PHE A 42 -1.72 -17.57 -4.31
N TYR A 43 -2.00 -16.50 -3.56
CA TYR A 43 -1.18 -16.10 -2.42
C TYR A 43 -1.03 -17.24 -1.41
N ILE A 44 -2.15 -17.89 -1.02
CA ILE A 44 -2.10 -18.99 -0.04
C ILE A 44 -1.24 -20.15 -0.55
N ALA A 45 -1.50 -20.62 -1.75
CA ALA A 45 -0.89 -21.84 -2.26
C ALA A 45 0.59 -21.64 -2.67
N ALA A 46 0.90 -20.51 -3.32
CA ALA A 46 2.19 -20.31 -3.96
C ALA A 46 3.15 -19.39 -3.18
N VAL A 47 2.64 -18.60 -2.23
CA VAL A 47 3.45 -17.65 -1.46
C VAL A 47 3.42 -17.97 0.03
N PHE A 48 2.24 -18.03 0.65
CA PHE A 48 2.10 -18.18 2.09
C PHE A 48 2.62 -19.55 2.56
N LEU A 49 2.07 -20.65 2.07
CA LEU A 49 2.44 -22.00 2.53
C LEU A 49 3.94 -22.32 2.30
N PRO A 50 4.50 -22.15 1.09
CA PRO A 50 5.93 -22.40 0.90
C PRO A 50 6.80 -21.36 1.60
N GLY A 51 6.33 -20.11 1.74
CA GLY A 51 7.03 -19.03 2.44
C GLY A 51 7.27 -19.34 3.93
N LEU A 52 6.37 -20.04 4.61
CA LEU A 52 6.53 -20.40 6.02
C LEU A 52 7.86 -21.12 6.32
N PHE A 53 8.36 -21.92 5.38
CA PHE A 53 9.64 -22.64 5.54
C PHE A 53 10.87 -21.73 5.46
N LEU A 54 10.73 -20.49 4.97
CA LEU A 54 11.81 -19.53 4.82
C LEU A 54 11.97 -18.59 6.03
N LEU A 55 10.95 -18.47 6.89
CA LEU A 55 10.80 -17.37 7.84
C LEU A 55 11.36 -17.55 9.26
N PRO A 56 11.79 -18.75 9.75
CA PRO A 56 12.12 -18.89 11.18
C PRO A 56 13.23 -17.95 11.67
N GLN A 57 14.23 -17.64 10.82
CA GLN A 57 15.33 -16.71 11.17
C GLN A 57 14.87 -15.26 11.09
N THR A 58 14.16 -14.91 10.02
CA THR A 58 13.61 -13.56 9.81
C THR A 58 12.60 -13.18 10.90
N LEU A 59 11.79 -14.14 11.37
CA LEU A 59 10.89 -13.91 12.52
C LEU A 59 11.69 -13.54 13.78
N LYS A 60 12.77 -14.29 14.11
CA LYS A 60 13.64 -13.94 15.24
C LYS A 60 14.28 -12.56 15.10
N LEU A 61 14.65 -12.19 13.88
CA LEU A 61 15.22 -10.88 13.58
C LEU A 61 14.16 -9.78 13.78
N CYS A 62 12.95 -9.95 13.26
CA CYS A 62 11.85 -8.99 13.38
C CYS A 62 11.45 -8.73 14.84
N MET A 63 11.64 -9.68 15.76
CA MET A 63 11.41 -9.45 17.20
C MET A 63 12.31 -8.36 17.82
N ARG A 64 13.27 -7.83 17.09
CA ARG A 64 14.10 -6.67 17.51
C ARG A 64 13.52 -5.34 17.00
N SER A 65 12.54 -5.36 16.10
CA SER A 65 11.91 -4.15 15.56
C SER A 65 10.76 -3.68 16.47
N ARG A 66 10.78 -2.40 16.83
CA ARG A 66 9.69 -1.78 17.61
C ARG A 66 8.41 -1.65 16.79
N ILE A 67 8.55 -1.37 15.48
CA ILE A 67 7.40 -1.34 14.56
C ILE A 67 6.73 -2.70 14.52
N TRP A 68 7.51 -3.77 14.36
CA TRP A 68 6.98 -5.13 14.34
C TRP A 68 6.28 -5.51 15.65
N LEU A 69 6.89 -5.22 16.79
CA LEU A 69 6.30 -5.52 18.09
C LEU A 69 5.01 -4.74 18.35
N SER A 70 4.99 -3.45 17.98
CA SER A 70 3.76 -2.65 18.12
C SER A 70 2.65 -3.14 17.18
N LEU A 71 3.00 -3.58 15.97
CA LEU A 71 2.05 -4.20 15.04
C LEU A 71 1.49 -5.50 15.58
N LEU A 72 2.34 -6.37 16.15
CA LEU A 72 1.87 -7.61 16.79
C LEU A 72 0.91 -7.31 17.95
N ALA A 73 1.23 -6.31 18.78
CA ALA A 73 0.36 -5.90 19.87
C ALA A 73 -1.00 -5.39 19.36
N TYR A 74 -1.00 -4.55 18.32
CA TYR A 74 -2.22 -4.05 17.69
C TYR A 74 -3.07 -5.20 17.11
N LEU A 75 -2.48 -6.06 16.29
CA LEU A 75 -3.20 -7.16 15.64
C LEU A 75 -3.70 -8.18 16.66
N ALA A 76 -2.91 -8.51 17.68
CA ALA A 76 -3.31 -9.41 18.75
C ALA A 76 -4.48 -8.83 19.57
N TYR A 77 -4.42 -7.53 19.87
CA TYR A 77 -5.51 -6.85 20.58
C TYR A 77 -6.79 -6.83 19.75
N MET A 78 -6.73 -6.43 18.47
CA MET A 78 -7.89 -6.41 17.58
C MET A 78 -8.49 -7.81 17.39
N LEU A 79 -7.66 -8.84 17.25
CA LEU A 79 -8.13 -10.23 17.17
C LEU A 79 -8.77 -10.66 18.49
N SER A 80 -8.19 -10.32 19.65
CA SER A 80 -8.75 -10.62 20.96
C SER A 80 -10.08 -9.88 21.19
N SER A 81 -10.23 -8.68 20.64
CA SER A 81 -11.46 -7.91 20.78
C SER A 81 -12.66 -8.55 20.09
N SER A 82 -12.44 -9.45 19.13
CA SER A 82 -13.51 -10.27 18.56
C SER A 82 -14.27 -11.09 19.62
N LEU A 83 -13.64 -11.43 20.76
CA LEU A 83 -14.26 -12.24 21.82
C LEU A 83 -15.42 -11.54 22.53
N TRP A 84 -15.48 -10.23 22.50
CA TRP A 84 -16.60 -9.45 23.05
C TRP A 84 -17.41 -8.70 21.98
N SER A 85 -17.15 -9.01 20.70
CA SER A 85 -17.96 -8.46 19.61
C SER A 85 -19.39 -8.96 19.68
N THR A 86 -20.33 -8.10 19.34
CA THR A 86 -21.77 -8.45 19.24
C THR A 86 -22.04 -9.51 18.16
N ASP A 87 -21.17 -9.60 17.14
CA ASP A 87 -21.23 -10.60 16.06
C ASP A 87 -20.19 -11.71 16.24
N PHE A 88 -19.88 -12.07 17.49
CA PHE A 88 -18.91 -13.12 17.76
C PHE A 88 -19.38 -14.47 17.25
N SER A 89 -18.53 -15.11 16.45
CA SER A 89 -18.61 -16.53 16.15
C SER A 89 -17.21 -17.14 16.01
N VAL A 90 -17.09 -18.44 16.28
CA VAL A 90 -15.82 -19.17 16.08
C VAL A 90 -15.36 -19.09 14.63
N ALA A 91 -16.30 -19.05 13.68
CA ALA A 91 -16.01 -18.95 12.26
C ALA A 91 -15.42 -17.60 11.89
N THR A 92 -15.96 -16.48 12.43
CA THR A 92 -15.43 -15.12 12.23
C THR A 92 -14.05 -14.99 12.86
N LEU A 93 -13.88 -15.43 14.11
CA LEU A 93 -12.57 -15.42 14.78
C LEU A 93 -11.51 -16.21 14.00
N TRP A 94 -11.86 -17.40 13.49
CA TRP A 94 -10.94 -18.22 12.69
C TRP A 94 -10.58 -17.55 11.35
N ARG A 95 -11.54 -16.91 10.71
CA ARG A 95 -11.32 -16.11 9.48
C ARG A 95 -10.32 -15.00 9.74
N ASP A 96 -10.52 -14.23 10.81
CA ASP A 96 -9.72 -13.04 11.13
C ASP A 96 -8.31 -13.43 11.63
N ALA A 97 -8.19 -14.54 12.36
CA ALA A 97 -6.89 -15.13 12.74
C ALA A 97 -6.08 -15.54 11.49
N ARG A 98 -6.73 -16.15 10.49
CA ARG A 98 -6.05 -16.47 9.21
C ARG A 98 -5.61 -15.24 8.47
N TYR A 99 -6.46 -14.20 8.36
CA TYR A 99 -6.08 -12.96 7.69
C TYR A 99 -4.92 -12.26 8.41
N THR A 100 -4.93 -12.27 9.74
CA THR A 100 -3.81 -11.79 10.56
C THR A 100 -2.53 -12.55 10.23
N ALA A 101 -2.57 -13.88 10.21
CA ALA A 101 -1.41 -14.71 9.86
C ALA A 101 -0.90 -14.42 8.44
N TYR A 102 -1.79 -14.21 7.48
CA TYR A 102 -1.41 -13.88 6.11
C TYR A 102 -0.70 -12.54 6.02
N ILE A 103 -1.20 -11.50 6.71
CA ILE A 103 -0.55 -10.17 6.76
C ILE A 103 0.85 -10.29 7.39
N LEU A 104 0.97 -11.01 8.51
CA LEU A 104 2.25 -11.19 9.19
C LEU A 104 3.27 -11.89 8.29
N VAL A 105 2.88 -12.97 7.61
CA VAL A 105 3.76 -13.69 6.67
C VAL A 105 4.14 -12.82 5.47
N PHE A 106 3.23 -12.02 4.94
CA PHE A 106 3.52 -11.08 3.86
C PHE A 106 4.61 -10.07 4.26
N ILE A 107 4.48 -9.48 5.46
CA ILE A 107 5.47 -8.53 6.00
C ILE A 107 6.82 -9.25 6.21
N LEU A 108 6.81 -10.43 6.83
CA LEU A 108 8.03 -11.22 7.06
C LEU A 108 8.72 -11.60 5.76
N LEU A 109 7.99 -12.01 4.72
CA LEU A 109 8.57 -12.29 3.40
C LEU A 109 9.19 -11.06 2.77
N THR A 110 8.54 -9.89 2.89
CA THR A 110 9.13 -8.64 2.40
C THR A 110 10.46 -8.35 3.11
N VAL A 111 10.52 -8.48 4.45
CA VAL A 111 11.76 -8.31 5.23
C VAL A 111 12.80 -9.37 4.85
N TYR A 112 12.39 -10.63 4.64
CA TYR A 112 13.26 -11.71 4.19
C TYR A 112 13.98 -11.38 2.87
N TRP A 113 13.29 -10.74 1.91
CA TRP A 113 13.93 -10.33 0.66
C TRP A 113 15.00 -9.26 0.88
N PHE A 114 14.79 -8.30 1.80
CA PHE A 114 15.83 -7.34 2.20
C PHE A 114 17.03 -8.03 2.86
N GLU A 115 16.78 -9.04 3.69
CA GLU A 115 17.84 -9.82 4.35
C GLU A 115 18.70 -10.57 3.33
N ARG A 116 18.08 -11.14 2.28
CA ARG A 116 18.79 -11.87 1.22
C ARG A 116 19.58 -10.96 0.28
N ASN A 117 19.00 -9.89 -0.15
CA ASN A 117 19.64 -8.87 -0.97
C ASN A 117 18.88 -7.56 -0.84
N ARG A 118 19.54 -6.53 -0.33
CA ARG A 118 18.99 -5.21 -0.07
C ARG A 118 18.34 -4.52 -1.29
N GLN A 119 18.68 -4.94 -2.49
CA GLN A 119 18.16 -4.39 -3.75
C GLN A 119 16.94 -5.13 -4.28
N LEU A 120 16.66 -6.37 -3.80
CA LEU A 120 15.57 -7.19 -4.33
C LEU A 120 14.17 -6.53 -4.19
N PRO A 121 13.79 -5.97 -3.03
CA PRO A 121 12.49 -5.34 -2.91
C PRO A 121 12.31 -4.13 -3.83
N ASP A 122 13.35 -3.35 -4.07
CA ASP A 122 13.32 -2.24 -5.02
C ASP A 122 13.13 -2.77 -6.45
N ALA A 123 13.83 -3.83 -6.83
CA ALA A 123 13.68 -4.45 -8.15
C ALA A 123 12.30 -5.08 -8.36
N ILE A 124 11.71 -5.69 -7.32
CA ILE A 124 10.32 -6.18 -7.35
C ILE A 124 9.36 -5.01 -7.60
N MET A 125 9.49 -3.93 -6.83
CA MET A 125 8.62 -2.75 -6.95
C MET A 125 8.73 -2.11 -8.34
N GLU A 126 9.94 -2.04 -8.91
CA GLU A 126 10.14 -1.58 -10.29
C GLU A 126 9.44 -2.48 -11.31
N ALA A 127 9.61 -3.79 -11.20
CA ALA A 127 8.96 -4.74 -12.12
C ALA A 127 7.43 -4.61 -12.05
N VAL A 128 6.87 -4.54 -10.84
CA VAL A 128 5.42 -4.36 -10.64
C VAL A 128 4.97 -2.99 -11.14
N THR A 129 5.80 -1.94 -11.05
CA THR A 129 5.50 -0.62 -11.61
C THR A 129 5.27 -0.69 -13.12
N LEU A 130 6.09 -1.44 -13.85
CA LEU A 130 5.91 -1.62 -15.30
C LEU A 130 4.60 -2.35 -15.63
N VAL A 131 4.25 -3.35 -14.83
CA VAL A 131 2.95 -4.04 -14.97
C VAL A 131 1.78 -3.08 -14.68
N ALA A 132 1.88 -2.26 -13.62
CA ALA A 132 0.87 -1.25 -13.29
C ALA A 132 0.71 -0.21 -14.41
N ILE A 133 1.80 0.26 -15.02
CA ILE A 133 1.77 1.19 -16.16
C ILE A 133 1.03 0.55 -17.35
N LEU A 134 1.37 -0.69 -17.70
CA LEU A 134 0.72 -1.40 -18.78
C LEU A 134 -0.77 -1.60 -18.51
N ALA A 135 -1.11 -2.05 -17.29
CA ALA A 135 -2.50 -2.26 -16.89
C ALA A 135 -3.31 -0.94 -16.90
N ALA A 136 -2.69 0.19 -16.45
CA ALA A 136 -3.32 1.51 -16.53
C ALA A 136 -3.61 1.90 -17.98
N ALA A 137 -2.63 1.71 -18.89
CA ALA A 137 -2.79 2.00 -20.31
C ALA A 137 -3.92 1.17 -20.93
N VAL A 138 -3.96 -0.15 -20.66
CA VAL A 138 -5.02 -1.03 -21.15
C VAL A 138 -6.37 -0.63 -20.57
N SER A 139 -6.45 -0.34 -19.25
CA SER A 139 -7.70 0.11 -18.62
C SER A 139 -8.26 1.38 -19.26
N ILE A 140 -7.40 2.34 -19.62
CA ILE A 140 -7.81 3.58 -20.29
C ILE A 140 -8.35 3.26 -21.70
N VAL A 141 -7.64 2.43 -22.47
CA VAL A 141 -8.02 2.10 -23.84
C VAL A 141 -9.32 1.29 -23.90
N THR A 142 -9.55 0.42 -22.92
CA THR A 142 -10.76 -0.42 -22.83
C THR A 142 -11.92 0.28 -22.11
N PHE A 143 -11.75 1.50 -21.66
CA PHE A 143 -12.81 2.28 -21.03
C PHE A 143 -13.80 2.75 -22.09
N GLU A 144 -14.93 2.05 -22.20
CA GLU A 144 -15.92 2.27 -23.27
C GLU A 144 -16.45 3.70 -23.30
N ASP A 145 -16.63 4.31 -22.13
CA ASP A 145 -17.15 5.67 -21.99
C ASP A 145 -16.18 6.75 -22.53
N LEU A 146 -14.91 6.45 -22.65
CA LEU A 146 -13.95 7.36 -23.27
C LEU A 146 -14.26 7.60 -24.76
N MET A 147 -14.91 6.63 -25.41
CA MET A 147 -15.32 6.70 -26.82
C MET A 147 -16.69 7.33 -27.02
N LEU A 148 -17.54 7.40 -25.99
CA LEU A 148 -18.95 7.84 -26.06
C LEU A 148 -19.17 9.30 -25.61
N LEU A 149 -18.23 10.09 -25.59
CA LEU A 149 -17.89 11.43 -25.10
C LEU A 149 -18.95 12.48 -24.66
N PRO A 150 -20.25 12.47 -24.90
CA PRO A 150 -21.13 13.46 -24.27
C PRO A 150 -22.04 12.95 -23.15
N ALA A 151 -22.02 11.67 -22.81
CA ALA A 151 -22.95 11.07 -21.84
C ALA A 151 -22.29 10.59 -20.53
N LEU A 152 -21.06 10.99 -20.27
CA LEU A 152 -20.17 10.40 -19.26
C LEU A 152 -20.39 10.87 -17.82
N THR A 153 -21.61 11.20 -17.42
CA THR A 153 -21.83 11.84 -16.11
C THR A 153 -21.72 10.92 -14.91
N ASP A 154 -21.81 9.59 -15.06
CA ASP A 154 -21.87 8.68 -13.90
C ASP A 154 -20.82 7.56 -13.88
N ASN A 155 -20.09 7.31 -14.97
CA ASN A 155 -19.17 6.19 -15.06
C ASN A 155 -17.73 6.59 -14.68
N ARG A 156 -17.21 5.96 -13.63
CA ARG A 156 -15.85 6.14 -13.13
C ARG A 156 -14.98 4.98 -13.58
N LEU A 157 -13.75 5.26 -14.05
CA LEU A 157 -12.82 4.22 -14.47
C LEU A 157 -12.46 3.30 -13.31
N ILE A 158 -12.60 2.00 -13.50
CA ILE A 158 -12.10 0.94 -12.62
C ILE A 158 -10.92 0.28 -13.33
N GLY A 159 -9.81 0.11 -12.59
CA GLY A 159 -8.61 -0.52 -13.14
C GLY A 159 -8.80 -2.01 -13.42
N LEU A 160 -8.04 -2.53 -14.36
CA LEU A 160 -7.87 -3.97 -14.52
C LEU A 160 -7.32 -4.57 -13.21
N GLY A 161 -7.61 -5.86 -13.01
CA GLY A 161 -7.11 -6.62 -11.89
C GLY A 161 -8.16 -6.84 -10.80
N ILE A 162 -7.71 -6.94 -9.57
CA ILE A 162 -8.56 -7.34 -8.43
C ILE A 162 -9.48 -6.24 -7.90
N THR A 163 -9.36 -5.01 -8.38
CA THR A 163 -10.15 -3.88 -7.90
C THR A 163 -11.52 -3.84 -8.58
N ASP A 164 -12.55 -3.77 -7.78
CA ASP A 164 -13.97 -3.68 -8.19
C ASP A 164 -14.56 -2.28 -7.95
N ASN A 165 -13.70 -1.32 -7.55
CA ASN A 165 -14.09 0.02 -7.16
C ASN A 165 -13.05 1.04 -7.64
N PRO A 166 -13.46 2.24 -8.12
CA PRO A 166 -12.53 3.29 -8.57
C PRO A 166 -11.56 3.77 -7.49
N ASN A 167 -11.98 3.86 -6.21
CA ASN A 167 -11.11 4.37 -5.14
C ASN A 167 -9.92 3.44 -4.85
N PRO A 168 -10.10 2.12 -4.57
CA PRO A 168 -9.00 1.17 -4.49
C PRO A 168 -8.11 1.14 -5.73
N SER A 169 -8.71 1.26 -6.94
CA SER A 169 -7.94 1.39 -8.18
C SER A 169 -6.99 2.59 -8.13
N ALA A 170 -7.52 3.79 -7.81
CA ALA A 170 -6.71 4.99 -7.70
C ALA A 170 -5.57 4.84 -6.68
N PHE A 171 -5.81 4.13 -5.57
CA PHE A 171 -4.82 3.95 -4.51
C PHE A 171 -3.64 3.09 -4.98
N ILE A 172 -3.91 1.89 -5.52
CA ILE A 172 -2.84 0.98 -5.94
C ILE A 172 -2.08 1.49 -7.17
N TYR A 173 -2.77 2.11 -8.14
CA TYR A 173 -2.11 2.69 -9.30
C TYR A 173 -1.32 3.94 -8.91
N GLY A 174 -1.90 4.82 -8.08
CA GLY A 174 -1.22 6.00 -7.56
C GLY A 174 0.05 5.66 -6.75
N PHE A 175 0.03 4.57 -5.98
CA PHE A 175 1.20 4.07 -5.25
C PHE A 175 2.38 3.79 -6.20
N PHE A 176 2.14 3.08 -7.29
CA PHE A 176 3.19 2.80 -8.28
C PHE A 176 3.52 4.02 -9.15
N GLY A 177 2.62 4.99 -9.27
CA GLY A 177 2.93 6.31 -9.83
C GLY A 177 4.02 7.06 -9.05
N VAL A 178 3.97 7.02 -7.71
CA VAL A 178 5.03 7.60 -6.87
C VAL A 178 6.36 6.87 -7.06
N ILE A 179 6.34 5.54 -7.23
CA ILE A 179 7.56 4.76 -7.53
C ILE A 179 8.11 5.11 -8.92
N ALA A 180 7.24 5.26 -9.92
CA ALA A 180 7.63 5.68 -11.27
C ALA A 180 8.30 7.05 -11.26
N LEU A 181 7.75 8.00 -10.47
CA LEU A 181 8.36 9.33 -10.30
C LEU A 181 9.74 9.23 -9.65
N ASP A 182 9.88 8.47 -8.55
CA ASP A 182 11.17 8.30 -7.86
C ASP A 182 12.22 7.68 -8.78
N TYR A 183 11.84 6.67 -9.55
CA TYR A 183 12.72 6.02 -10.52
C TYR A 183 13.15 6.97 -11.62
N ALA A 184 12.19 7.65 -12.27
CA ALA A 184 12.48 8.60 -13.34
C ALA A 184 13.44 9.70 -12.88
N ARG A 185 13.30 10.20 -11.64
CA ARG A 185 14.19 11.23 -11.07
C ARG A 185 15.60 10.72 -10.79
N ARG A 186 15.73 9.47 -10.31
CA ARG A 186 17.03 8.91 -9.90
C ARG A 186 17.88 8.48 -11.08
N HIS A 187 17.25 8.00 -12.13
CA HIS A 187 17.88 7.39 -13.29
C HIS A 187 17.71 8.21 -14.56
N TRP A 188 17.46 9.53 -14.41
CA TRP A 188 17.26 10.42 -15.57
C TRP A 188 18.46 10.35 -16.53
N GLY A 189 18.17 10.14 -17.80
CA GLY A 189 19.16 9.87 -18.85
C GLY A 189 19.23 8.42 -19.27
N GLU A 190 18.74 7.48 -18.47
CA GLU A 190 18.58 6.07 -18.84
C GLU A 190 17.27 5.86 -19.62
N LYS A 191 17.28 4.97 -20.61
CA LYS A 191 16.06 4.68 -21.41
C LYS A 191 14.84 4.28 -20.54
N LEU A 192 15.08 3.49 -19.49
CA LEU A 192 14.03 3.01 -18.59
C LEU A 192 13.42 4.16 -17.74
N ALA A 193 14.21 5.20 -17.43
CA ALA A 193 13.70 6.39 -16.73
C ALA A 193 12.65 7.15 -17.58
N TYR A 194 12.85 7.21 -18.89
CA TYR A 194 11.85 7.81 -19.79
C TYR A 194 10.57 6.96 -19.88
N VAL A 195 10.69 5.62 -19.82
CA VAL A 195 9.52 4.72 -19.73
C VAL A 195 8.74 4.98 -18.45
N HIS A 196 9.43 5.14 -17.31
CA HIS A 196 8.77 5.47 -16.04
C HIS A 196 8.16 6.87 -16.05
N ALA A 197 8.81 7.86 -16.67
CA ALA A 197 8.26 9.20 -16.81
C ALA A 197 6.98 9.22 -17.65
N ALA A 198 6.99 8.55 -18.81
CA ALA A 198 5.79 8.37 -19.63
C ALA A 198 4.71 7.57 -18.90
N GLY A 199 5.10 6.49 -18.21
CA GLY A 199 4.20 5.66 -17.39
C GLY A 199 3.56 6.44 -16.25
N LEU A 200 4.30 7.35 -15.61
CA LEU A 200 3.74 8.26 -14.61
C LEU A 200 2.60 9.10 -15.21
N MET A 201 2.76 9.63 -16.41
CA MET A 201 1.71 10.40 -17.10
C MET A 201 0.47 9.55 -17.37
N ILE A 202 0.65 8.30 -17.81
CA ILE A 202 -0.44 7.33 -17.99
C ILE A 202 -1.17 7.09 -16.67
N ILE A 203 -0.44 6.85 -15.57
CA ILE A 203 -1.02 6.63 -14.24
C ILE A 203 -1.73 7.88 -13.73
N VAL A 204 -1.16 9.08 -13.91
CA VAL A 204 -1.84 10.34 -13.52
C VAL A 204 -3.16 10.48 -14.25
N PHE A 205 -3.17 10.27 -15.56
CA PHE A 205 -4.40 10.33 -16.35
C PHE A 205 -5.42 9.26 -15.92
N PHE A 206 -4.95 8.02 -15.66
CA PHE A 206 -5.77 6.96 -15.11
C PHE A 206 -6.43 7.37 -13.78
N VAL A 207 -5.63 7.89 -12.81
CA VAL A 207 -6.15 8.29 -11.49
C VAL A 207 -7.18 9.43 -11.62
N ILE A 208 -6.99 10.37 -12.55
CA ILE A 208 -7.97 11.41 -12.83
C ILE A 208 -9.29 10.79 -13.35
N LEU A 209 -9.23 9.83 -14.27
CA LEU A 209 -10.40 9.15 -14.80
C LEU A 209 -11.16 8.30 -13.77
N THR A 210 -10.49 7.85 -12.69
CA THR A 210 -11.20 7.18 -11.57
C THR A 210 -12.09 8.14 -10.78
N GLN A 211 -11.91 9.45 -10.92
CA GLN A 211 -12.60 10.50 -10.15
C GLN A 211 -12.50 10.26 -8.62
N SER A 212 -11.41 9.63 -8.17
CA SER A 212 -11.15 9.40 -6.76
C SER A 212 -10.43 10.59 -6.13
N ASN A 213 -11.17 11.47 -5.47
CA ASN A 213 -10.59 12.64 -4.79
C ASN A 213 -9.53 12.21 -3.75
N THR A 214 -9.79 11.14 -3.00
CA THR A 214 -8.84 10.59 -2.01
C THR A 214 -7.57 10.07 -2.69
N GLY A 215 -7.70 9.29 -3.77
CA GLY A 215 -6.57 8.74 -4.51
C GLY A 215 -5.71 9.84 -5.15
N LEU A 216 -6.36 10.83 -5.76
CA LEU A 216 -5.68 11.98 -6.36
C LEU A 216 -4.93 12.81 -5.31
N LEU A 217 -5.58 13.12 -4.18
CA LEU A 217 -4.96 13.85 -3.07
C LEU A 217 -3.77 13.08 -2.47
N ALA A 218 -3.94 11.78 -2.23
CA ALA A 218 -2.90 10.94 -1.65
C ALA A 218 -1.67 10.85 -2.59
N MET A 219 -1.88 10.60 -3.88
CA MET A 219 -0.82 10.57 -4.88
C MET A 219 -0.13 11.92 -5.03
N ALA A 220 -0.89 13.02 -5.16
CA ALA A 220 -0.36 14.38 -5.30
C ALA A 220 0.46 14.78 -4.07
N SER A 221 -0.05 14.50 -2.85
CA SER A 221 0.66 14.76 -1.60
C SER A 221 1.96 13.97 -1.50
N ALA A 222 1.95 12.69 -1.86
CA ALA A 222 3.15 11.85 -1.87
C ALA A 222 4.19 12.32 -2.90
N CYS A 223 3.76 12.71 -4.10
CA CYS A 223 4.64 13.29 -5.11
C CYS A 223 5.23 14.63 -4.65
N ALA A 224 4.42 15.53 -4.09
CA ALA A 224 4.89 16.81 -3.54
C ALA A 224 5.90 16.59 -2.42
N LEU A 225 5.60 15.67 -1.49
CA LEU A 225 6.50 15.31 -0.39
C LEU A 225 7.84 14.75 -0.92
N LEU A 226 7.81 13.96 -1.99
CA LEU A 226 9.02 13.44 -2.64
C LEU A 226 9.87 14.57 -3.22
N PHE A 227 9.26 15.58 -3.86
CA PHE A 227 9.98 16.75 -4.36
C PHE A 227 10.57 17.60 -3.23
N LEU A 228 9.86 17.77 -2.12
CA LEU A 228 10.30 18.59 -1.00
C LEU A 228 11.44 17.94 -0.20
N LEU A 229 11.39 16.64 0.00
CA LEU A 229 12.30 15.93 0.90
C LEU A 229 13.51 15.31 0.19
N ASP A 230 13.38 14.94 -1.06
CA ASP A 230 14.52 14.43 -1.83
C ASP A 230 15.32 15.61 -2.39
N ARG A 231 16.52 15.81 -1.86
CA ARG A 231 17.44 16.89 -2.26
C ARG A 231 17.97 16.77 -3.70
N ARG A 232 17.73 15.67 -4.37
CA ARG A 232 18.06 15.54 -5.80
C ARG A 232 17.16 16.45 -6.59
N ARG A 233 17.76 17.38 -7.33
CA ARG A 233 17.01 18.26 -8.22
C ARG A 233 16.34 17.42 -9.30
N ALA A 234 15.03 17.55 -9.41
CA ALA A 234 14.31 16.92 -10.52
C ALA A 234 14.75 17.58 -11.83
N PRO A 235 14.99 16.82 -12.91
CA PRO A 235 15.29 17.38 -14.20
C PRO A 235 14.18 18.35 -14.64
N PRO A 236 14.50 19.56 -15.10
CA PRO A 236 13.48 20.54 -15.52
C PRO A 236 12.49 19.97 -16.53
N ALA A 237 12.98 19.15 -17.47
CA ALA A 237 12.15 18.50 -18.47
C ALA A 237 11.09 17.54 -17.85
N LEU A 238 11.43 16.82 -16.76
CA LEU A 238 10.48 15.99 -16.05
C LEU A 238 9.42 16.84 -15.35
N VAL A 239 9.83 17.94 -14.69
CA VAL A 239 8.89 18.84 -13.99
C VAL A 239 7.94 19.52 -14.97
N ILE A 240 8.47 20.04 -16.07
CA ILE A 240 7.68 20.69 -17.12
C ILE A 240 6.75 19.67 -17.79
N GLY A 241 7.26 18.49 -18.14
CA GLY A 241 6.47 17.41 -18.73
C GLY A 241 5.32 16.99 -17.82
N LEU A 242 5.59 16.83 -16.52
CA LEU A 242 4.55 16.49 -15.53
C LEU A 242 3.51 17.61 -15.41
N ALA A 243 3.93 18.87 -15.35
CA ALA A 243 3.01 20.02 -15.29
C ALA A 243 2.11 20.11 -16.53
N ILE A 244 2.69 19.95 -17.72
CA ILE A 244 1.94 19.94 -18.99
C ILE A 244 0.96 18.75 -19.02
N GLY A 245 1.42 17.55 -18.63
CA GLY A 245 0.57 16.37 -18.64
C GLY A 245 -0.59 16.44 -17.66
N VAL A 246 -0.36 16.95 -16.45
CA VAL A 246 -1.44 17.20 -15.48
C VAL A 246 -2.42 18.25 -16.03
N ALA A 247 -1.92 19.37 -16.59
CA ALA A 247 -2.76 20.41 -17.17
C ALA A 247 -3.58 19.87 -18.36
N ALA A 248 -2.95 19.10 -19.25
CA ALA A 248 -3.64 18.45 -20.37
C ALA A 248 -4.70 17.44 -19.93
N SER A 249 -4.39 16.64 -18.90
CA SER A 249 -5.33 15.68 -18.32
C SER A 249 -6.54 16.39 -17.70
N LEU A 250 -6.31 17.45 -16.92
CA LEU A 250 -7.37 18.26 -16.31
C LEU A 250 -8.21 18.97 -17.38
N TYR A 251 -7.58 19.52 -18.41
CA TYR A 251 -8.27 20.15 -19.53
C TYR A 251 -9.15 19.15 -20.27
N LEU A 252 -8.63 17.95 -20.55
CA LEU A 252 -9.38 16.89 -21.21
C LEU A 252 -10.59 16.48 -20.38
N VAL A 253 -10.40 16.19 -19.09
CA VAL A 253 -11.47 15.83 -18.15
C VAL A 253 -12.52 16.95 -18.06
N TRP A 254 -12.10 18.21 -18.03
CA TRP A 254 -13.00 19.36 -18.05
C TRP A 254 -13.78 19.47 -19.38
N SER A 255 -13.09 19.37 -20.53
CA SER A 255 -13.69 19.47 -21.85
C SER A 255 -14.71 18.33 -22.12
N LEU A 256 -14.53 17.18 -21.47
CA LEU A 256 -15.41 16.03 -21.53
C LEU A 256 -16.59 16.13 -20.54
N GLY A 257 -16.69 17.20 -19.74
CA GLY A 257 -17.73 17.37 -18.71
C GLY A 257 -17.60 16.50 -17.48
N LEU A 258 -16.51 15.73 -17.35
CA LEU A 258 -16.30 14.77 -16.26
C LEU A 258 -16.08 15.43 -14.90
N LEU A 259 -15.68 16.72 -14.87
CA LEU A 259 -15.49 17.47 -13.61
C LEU A 259 -16.81 17.78 -12.90
N ASN A 260 -17.93 17.85 -13.62
CA ASN A 260 -19.23 18.18 -13.04
C ASN A 260 -19.80 17.03 -12.19
N ALA A 261 -19.42 15.79 -12.48
CA ALA A 261 -19.76 14.61 -11.68
C ALA A 261 -18.90 14.48 -10.40
N ALA A 262 -17.68 15.04 -10.42
CA ALA A 262 -16.72 14.94 -9.30
C ALA A 262 -17.07 15.86 -8.11
N THR A 263 -18.01 16.81 -8.26
CA THR A 263 -18.43 17.72 -7.21
C THR A 263 -19.40 17.09 -6.20
N ASP A 264 -19.92 15.89 -6.48
CA ASP A 264 -20.80 15.19 -5.56
C ASP A 264 -20.04 14.53 -4.40
N LEU A 265 -19.96 15.27 -3.32
CA LEU A 265 -20.24 14.86 -1.93
C LEU A 265 -19.48 13.66 -1.33
N GLY A 266 -18.59 12.95 -2.01
CA GLY A 266 -17.97 11.73 -1.47
C GLY A 266 -17.27 11.94 -0.11
N PHE A 267 -16.63 13.09 0.11
CA PHE A 267 -15.99 13.41 1.39
C PHE A 267 -17.03 13.96 2.40
N VAL A 268 -17.89 14.86 1.95
CA VAL A 268 -18.93 15.48 2.82
C VAL A 268 -19.95 14.45 3.29
N ALA A 269 -20.30 13.47 2.46
CA ALA A 269 -21.19 12.37 2.82
C ALA A 269 -20.65 11.47 3.95
N ARG A 270 -19.35 11.55 4.26
CA ARG A 270 -18.72 10.78 5.35
C ARG A 270 -18.87 11.43 6.72
N PHE A 271 -19.07 12.75 6.80
CA PHE A 271 -19.18 13.43 8.09
C PHE A 271 -20.31 12.90 8.97
N PRO A 272 -21.54 12.68 8.48
CA PRO A 272 -22.61 12.09 9.28
C PRO A 272 -22.26 10.65 9.75
N ILE A 273 -21.51 9.90 8.93
CA ILE A 273 -21.04 8.56 9.31
C ILE A 273 -20.06 8.67 10.47
N TRP A 274 -19.09 9.57 10.37
CA TRP A 274 -18.06 9.77 11.38
C TRP A 274 -18.65 10.29 12.70
N GLU A 275 -19.60 11.22 12.63
CA GLU A 275 -20.36 11.71 13.80
C GLU A 275 -21.07 10.54 14.50
N ARG A 276 -21.75 9.69 13.75
CA ARG A 276 -22.43 8.53 14.29
C ARG A 276 -21.51 7.52 14.94
N ILE A 277 -20.34 7.28 14.35
CA ILE A 277 -19.32 6.40 14.93
C ILE A 277 -18.80 6.97 16.25
N LEU A 278 -18.59 8.29 16.33
CA LEU A 278 -18.17 8.95 17.56
C LEU A 278 -19.25 8.88 18.65
N GLU A 279 -20.53 9.01 18.30
CA GLU A 279 -21.64 8.78 19.23
C GLU A 279 -21.65 7.33 19.75
N GLN A 280 -21.49 6.34 18.86
CA GLN A 280 -21.41 4.93 19.25
C GLN A 280 -20.22 4.69 20.18
N TRP A 281 -19.03 5.21 19.84
CA TRP A 281 -17.85 5.05 20.66
C TRP A 281 -18.03 5.55 22.09
N GLN A 282 -18.81 6.62 22.34
CA GLN A 282 -19.05 7.15 23.69
C GLN A 282 -19.69 6.12 24.64
N ALA A 283 -20.40 5.13 24.13
CA ALA A 283 -20.98 4.07 24.95
C ALA A 283 -19.99 2.95 25.33
N ALA A 284 -18.89 2.79 24.56
CA ALA A 284 -17.84 1.81 24.85
C ALA A 284 -16.43 2.40 24.63
N PRO A 285 -16.04 3.46 25.39
CA PRO A 285 -14.92 4.32 25.01
C PRO A 285 -13.55 3.66 25.17
N ILE A 286 -13.36 2.72 26.09
CA ILE A 286 -12.05 2.14 26.42
C ILE A 286 -11.72 0.94 25.51
N PHE A 287 -12.61 -0.05 25.44
CA PHE A 287 -12.36 -1.32 24.75
C PHE A 287 -13.13 -1.47 23.44
N GLY A 288 -14.05 -0.55 23.13
CA GLY A 288 -14.89 -0.60 21.94
C GLY A 288 -15.93 -1.74 21.97
N TYR A 289 -16.57 -1.95 20.83
CA TYR A 289 -17.63 -2.95 20.66
C TYR A 289 -17.09 -4.36 20.29
N GLY A 290 -15.78 -4.51 20.16
CA GLY A 290 -15.16 -5.70 19.61
C GLY A 290 -15.00 -5.62 18.09
N PHE A 291 -14.05 -6.40 17.56
CA PHE A 291 -13.71 -6.34 16.14
C PHE A 291 -14.89 -6.84 15.27
N GLN A 292 -15.23 -6.08 14.24
CA GLN A 292 -16.37 -6.32 13.35
C GLN A 292 -17.70 -6.48 14.09
N PRO A 293 -18.18 -5.48 14.83
CA PRO A 293 -19.45 -5.58 15.51
C PRO A 293 -20.61 -5.67 14.50
N GLU A 294 -21.72 -6.28 14.94
CA GLU A 294 -22.95 -6.32 14.14
C GLU A 294 -23.41 -4.90 13.78
N ILE A 295 -24.04 -4.79 12.60
CA ILE A 295 -24.58 -3.53 12.12
C ILE A 295 -25.68 -3.05 13.08
N VAL A 296 -25.48 -1.89 13.66
CA VAL A 296 -26.56 -1.23 14.39
C VAL A 296 -27.56 -0.64 13.39
N LEU A 297 -28.79 -1.12 13.40
CA LEU A 297 -29.86 -0.51 12.64
C LEU A 297 -30.12 0.92 13.17
N LEU A 298 -30.34 1.86 12.25
CA LEU A 298 -30.80 3.20 12.63
C LEU A 298 -32.16 3.11 13.29
N PRO A 299 -32.53 4.10 14.12
CA PRO A 299 -33.86 4.14 14.77
C PRO A 299 -35.04 4.11 13.79
N ASP A 300 -34.80 4.46 12.52
CA ASP A 300 -35.81 4.41 11.43
C ASP A 300 -35.92 3.04 10.76
N GLY A 301 -35.22 2.01 11.27
CA GLY A 301 -35.22 0.65 10.74
C GLY A 301 -34.52 0.46 9.41
N LYS A 302 -33.87 1.49 8.86
CA LYS A 302 -33.09 1.35 7.65
C LYS A 302 -31.75 0.73 7.99
N PRO A 303 -31.24 -0.23 7.17
CA PRO A 303 -29.87 -0.70 7.33
C PRO A 303 -28.96 0.53 7.21
N SER A 304 -28.22 0.82 8.27
CA SER A 304 -27.28 1.92 8.20
C SER A 304 -26.23 1.57 7.15
N ILE A 305 -26.01 2.45 6.18
CA ILE A 305 -24.85 2.45 5.29
C ILE A 305 -23.53 2.49 6.09
N LEU A 306 -23.63 2.58 7.40
CA LEU A 306 -22.61 2.71 8.44
C LEU A 306 -21.76 1.46 8.70
N ASN A 307 -21.94 0.40 7.91
CA ASN A 307 -21.04 -0.77 7.97
C ASN A 307 -19.60 -0.42 7.63
N TYR A 308 -19.42 0.69 6.91
CA TYR A 308 -18.12 1.20 6.53
C TYR A 308 -17.88 2.56 7.19
N ALA A 309 -16.91 2.61 8.09
CA ALA A 309 -16.48 3.86 8.71
C ALA A 309 -15.82 4.80 7.70
N HIS A 310 -15.40 4.30 6.55
CA HIS A 310 -14.56 5.02 5.59
C HIS A 310 -13.32 5.67 6.25
N SER A 311 -12.88 5.13 7.38
CA SER A 311 -11.69 5.54 8.11
C SER A 311 -11.27 4.39 9.02
N SER A 312 -10.10 3.83 8.78
CA SER A 312 -9.58 2.75 9.64
C SER A 312 -9.26 3.22 11.07
N PHE A 313 -9.05 4.51 11.27
CA PHE A 313 -8.88 5.09 12.60
C PHE A 313 -10.20 5.07 13.38
N LEU A 314 -11.28 5.52 12.75
CA LEU A 314 -12.60 5.53 13.38
C LEU A 314 -13.17 4.11 13.52
N ALA A 315 -12.92 3.23 12.54
CA ALA A 315 -13.26 1.82 12.66
C ALA A 315 -12.53 1.18 13.85
N THR A 316 -11.22 1.43 13.98
CA THR A 316 -10.44 0.92 15.12
C THR A 316 -10.92 1.52 16.45
N LEU A 317 -11.32 2.82 16.47
CA LEU A 317 -11.86 3.47 17.65
C LEU A 317 -13.21 2.86 18.07
N ARG A 318 -14.09 2.59 17.12
CA ARG A 318 -15.38 1.92 17.35
C ARG A 318 -15.17 0.49 17.86
N ASP A 319 -14.34 -0.28 17.15
CA ASP A 319 -14.21 -1.71 17.39
C ASP A 319 -13.30 -2.01 18.59
N GLY A 320 -12.17 -1.32 18.71
CA GLY A 320 -11.14 -1.54 19.74
C GLY A 320 -11.09 -0.46 20.82
N GLY A 321 -11.93 0.55 20.77
CA GLY A 321 -11.94 1.67 21.69
C GLY A 321 -10.65 2.49 21.66
N MET A 322 -10.41 3.25 22.72
CA MET A 322 -9.19 4.05 22.88
C MET A 322 -7.93 3.18 22.91
N VAL A 323 -8.00 1.97 23.49
CA VAL A 323 -6.85 1.05 23.53
C VAL A 323 -6.45 0.63 22.10
N GLY A 324 -7.40 0.23 21.27
CA GLY A 324 -7.14 -0.12 19.88
C GLY A 324 -6.54 1.04 19.08
N LEU A 325 -7.13 2.24 19.23
CA LEU A 325 -6.64 3.45 18.57
C LEU A 325 -5.21 3.82 19.00
N LEU A 326 -4.89 3.77 20.29
CA LEU A 326 -3.55 4.07 20.79
C LEU A 326 -2.51 3.07 20.27
N LEU A 327 -2.85 1.79 20.18
CA LEU A 327 -1.98 0.78 19.58
C LEU A 327 -1.76 1.04 18.08
N LEU A 328 -2.81 1.41 17.33
CA LEU A 328 -2.68 1.78 15.91
C LEU A 328 -1.80 3.02 15.74
N LEU A 329 -2.02 4.05 16.56
CA LEU A 329 -1.22 5.27 16.55
C LEU A 329 0.25 5.00 16.93
N ALA A 330 0.51 4.04 17.82
CA ALA A 330 1.87 3.61 18.14
C ALA A 330 2.56 2.97 16.92
N VAL A 331 1.87 2.10 16.17
CA VAL A 331 2.40 1.53 14.92
C VAL A 331 2.76 2.64 13.94
N TYR A 332 1.83 3.56 13.69
CA TYR A 332 2.04 4.63 12.71
C TYR A 332 3.08 5.65 13.17
N GLY A 333 3.10 5.99 14.45
CA GLY A 333 4.09 6.90 15.03
C GLY A 333 5.52 6.36 14.92
N LEU A 334 5.73 5.07 15.26
CA LEU A 334 7.03 4.40 15.11
C LEU A 334 7.44 4.26 13.63
N ALA A 335 6.48 3.93 12.75
CA ALA A 335 6.74 3.86 11.32
C ALA A 335 7.12 5.23 10.74
N LEU A 336 6.39 6.30 11.09
CA LEU A 336 6.72 7.67 10.68
C LEU A 336 8.07 8.12 11.22
N GLN A 337 8.34 7.89 12.52
CA GLN A 337 9.65 8.19 13.12
C GLN A 337 10.78 7.53 12.33
N THR A 338 10.61 6.25 12.00
CA THR A 338 11.59 5.47 11.23
C THR A 338 11.72 5.99 9.82
N ALA A 339 10.61 6.33 9.15
CA ALA A 339 10.60 6.89 7.80
C ALA A 339 11.29 8.25 7.73
N PHE A 340 11.03 9.15 8.70
CA PHE A 340 11.76 10.42 8.82
C PHE A 340 13.25 10.20 9.06
N LYS A 341 13.61 9.32 9.99
CA LYS A 341 15.02 8.97 10.21
C LYS A 341 15.69 8.51 8.91
N MET A 342 15.01 7.70 8.10
CA MET A 342 15.51 7.24 6.80
C MET A 342 15.76 8.39 5.83
N VAL A 343 14.87 9.39 5.75
CA VAL A 343 15.06 10.58 4.91
C VAL A 343 16.33 11.34 5.29
N PHE A 344 16.58 11.54 6.58
CA PHE A 344 17.72 12.34 7.05
C PHE A 344 19.04 11.58 7.07
N THR A 345 19.02 10.26 7.27
CA THR A 345 20.23 9.43 7.35
C THR A 345 20.65 8.85 6.00
N VAL A 346 19.73 8.24 5.28
CA VAL A 346 19.99 7.53 4.00
C VAL A 346 19.60 8.36 2.77
N ARG A 347 18.93 9.51 2.99
CA ARG A 347 18.43 10.40 1.94
C ARG A 347 17.46 9.72 0.95
N ARG A 348 16.65 8.79 1.45
CA ARG A 348 15.61 8.10 0.69
C ARG A 348 14.23 8.51 1.21
N ALA A 349 13.57 9.43 0.50
CA ALA A 349 12.23 9.91 0.86
C ALA A 349 11.11 8.95 0.40
N ARG A 350 11.37 8.07 -0.56
CA ARG A 350 10.34 7.21 -1.19
C ARG A 350 9.46 6.48 -0.19
N TYR A 351 10.04 5.80 0.79
CA TYR A 351 9.24 5.00 1.75
C TYR A 351 8.37 5.86 2.67
N LEU A 352 8.83 7.07 3.03
CA LEU A 352 7.99 8.04 3.74
C LEU A 352 6.82 8.48 2.86
N CYS A 353 7.07 8.76 1.58
CA CYS A 353 6.03 9.20 0.63
C CYS A 353 4.99 8.08 0.38
N LEU A 354 5.45 6.84 0.21
CA LEU A 354 4.56 5.69 0.03
C LEU A 354 3.74 5.39 1.29
N PHE A 355 4.36 5.46 2.47
CA PHE A 355 3.66 5.28 3.74
C PHE A 355 2.64 6.41 3.99
N ALA A 356 3.01 7.67 3.70
CA ALA A 356 2.11 8.81 3.80
C ALA A 356 0.90 8.68 2.86
N LEU A 357 1.12 8.23 1.60
CA LEU A 357 0.03 7.90 0.68
C LEU A 357 -0.93 6.89 1.31
N GLY A 358 -0.40 5.78 1.82
CA GLY A 358 -1.20 4.75 2.49
C GLY A 358 -1.98 5.30 3.68
N VAL A 359 -1.35 6.10 4.54
CA VAL A 359 -2.01 6.72 5.71
C VAL A 359 -3.15 7.65 5.27
N ILE A 360 -2.97 8.47 4.23
CA ILE A 360 -4.04 9.33 3.71
C ILE A 360 -5.22 8.48 3.21
N CYS A 361 -4.96 7.41 2.46
CA CYS A 361 -6.01 6.53 1.96
C CYS A 361 -6.79 5.86 3.11
N VAL A 362 -6.10 5.32 4.12
CA VAL A 362 -6.76 4.63 5.24
C VAL A 362 -7.44 5.58 6.22
N LEU A 363 -7.03 6.85 6.25
CA LEU A 363 -7.67 7.86 7.08
C LEU A 363 -9.08 8.19 6.60
N VAL A 364 -9.31 8.17 5.27
CA VAL A 364 -10.56 8.71 4.70
C VAL A 364 -11.34 7.75 3.82
N ASP A 365 -10.84 6.54 3.51
CA ASP A 365 -11.59 5.64 2.59
C ASP A 365 -11.34 4.13 2.81
N THR A 366 -10.81 3.73 3.95
CA THR A 366 -10.61 2.31 4.26
C THR A 366 -11.17 2.02 5.64
N ASP A 367 -11.82 0.87 5.78
CA ASP A 367 -12.46 0.47 7.03
C ASP A 367 -11.57 -0.49 7.83
N GLN A 368 -11.48 -1.73 7.40
CA GLN A 368 -10.86 -2.80 8.16
C GLN A 368 -9.38 -2.98 7.82
N MET A 369 -8.55 -3.08 8.88
CA MET A 369 -7.12 -3.33 8.75
C MET A 369 -6.80 -4.82 8.54
N ILE A 370 -7.59 -5.73 9.11
CA ILE A 370 -7.40 -7.18 9.01
C ILE A 370 -8.30 -7.72 7.91
N THR A 371 -7.74 -7.88 6.71
CA THR A 371 -8.47 -8.34 5.52
C THR A 371 -7.65 -9.33 4.71
N ARG A 372 -8.35 -10.09 3.83
CA ARG A 372 -7.67 -10.81 2.73
C ARG A 372 -6.89 -9.84 1.85
N PRO A 373 -5.98 -10.31 0.97
CA PRO A 373 -5.26 -9.45 0.03
C PRO A 373 -6.19 -8.48 -0.73
N ARG A 374 -6.01 -7.20 -0.47
CA ARG A 374 -6.68 -6.06 -1.08
C ARG A 374 -5.69 -4.90 -1.19
N GLU A 375 -6.19 -3.72 -1.58
CA GLU A 375 -5.41 -2.49 -1.74
C GLU A 375 -4.48 -2.17 -0.56
N LEU A 376 -4.92 -2.42 0.69
CA LEU A 376 -4.12 -2.20 1.90
C LEU A 376 -2.78 -2.94 1.90
N TRP A 377 -2.72 -4.08 1.25
CA TRP A 377 -1.49 -4.87 1.19
C TRP A 377 -0.39 -4.14 0.43
N ILE A 378 -0.78 -3.40 -0.60
CA ILE A 378 0.14 -2.59 -1.41
C ILE A 378 0.41 -1.24 -0.73
N ILE A 379 -0.66 -0.49 -0.36
CA ILE A 379 -0.49 0.91 0.04
C ILE A 379 -0.04 1.08 1.48
N LEU A 380 -0.24 0.08 2.36
CA LEU A 380 0.10 0.19 3.78
C LEU A 380 1.07 -0.90 4.25
N TRP A 381 0.73 -2.20 4.06
CA TRP A 381 1.55 -3.29 4.61
C TRP A 381 2.90 -3.41 3.91
N LEU A 382 2.98 -3.19 2.60
CA LEU A 382 4.24 -3.22 1.86
C LEU A 382 5.22 -2.12 2.31
N PRO A 383 4.86 -0.81 2.35
CA PRO A 383 5.76 0.21 2.86
C PRO A 383 6.08 0.03 4.35
N LEU A 384 5.15 -0.44 5.18
CA LEU A 384 5.41 -0.75 6.58
C LEU A 384 6.48 -1.85 6.72
N ALA A 385 6.41 -2.91 5.91
CA ALA A 385 7.43 -3.97 5.89
C ALA A 385 8.81 -3.43 5.47
N CYS A 386 8.87 -2.50 4.52
CA CYS A 386 10.11 -1.83 4.14
C CYS A 386 10.68 -1.00 5.29
N LEU A 387 9.84 -0.35 6.09
CA LEU A 387 10.28 0.41 7.27
C LEU A 387 10.75 -0.49 8.40
N VAL A 388 10.14 -1.67 8.60
CA VAL A 388 10.65 -2.71 9.50
C VAL A 388 12.05 -3.16 9.06
N ALA A 389 12.25 -3.43 7.78
CA ALA A 389 13.56 -3.82 7.25
C ALA A 389 14.62 -2.72 7.46
N TYR A 390 14.24 -1.46 7.28
CA TYR A 390 15.14 -0.33 7.55
C TYR A 390 15.48 -0.22 9.05
N GLU A 391 14.52 -0.34 9.95
CA GLU A 391 14.78 -0.33 11.40
C GLU A 391 15.77 -1.42 11.82
N LEU A 392 15.75 -2.56 11.14
CA LEU A 392 16.67 -3.69 11.32
C LEU A 392 18.04 -3.52 10.64
N GLY A 393 18.28 -2.39 9.94
CA GLY A 393 19.54 -2.12 9.24
C GLY A 393 19.75 -2.93 7.96
N LEU A 394 18.69 -3.43 7.35
CA LEU A 394 18.73 -4.26 6.14
C LEU A 394 18.71 -3.47 4.83
N THR A 395 18.59 -2.14 4.86
CA THR A 395 18.62 -1.29 3.66
C THR A 395 20.01 -0.68 3.43
N ASP A 396 20.33 -0.39 2.15
CA ASP A 396 21.62 0.23 1.81
C ASP A 396 21.71 1.67 2.31
N ASP A 397 22.87 2.03 2.88
CA ASP A 397 23.24 3.40 3.13
C ASP A 397 23.89 3.96 1.85
N ASP A 398 23.29 4.98 1.21
CA ASP A 398 23.84 5.64 -0.01
C ASP A 398 25.25 6.25 0.24
N ARG A 399 25.75 6.24 1.48
CA ARG A 399 27.09 6.67 1.84
C ARG A 399 28.21 5.68 1.45
N SER A 400 27.86 4.43 1.08
CA SER A 400 28.84 3.41 0.66
C SER A 400 29.26 3.49 -0.81
N GLY A 401 28.86 4.55 -1.53
CA GLY A 401 29.27 4.85 -2.92
C GLY A 401 30.72 5.33 -3.09
N SER A 402 31.60 5.25 -2.06
CA SER A 402 33.05 5.35 -2.25
C SER A 402 33.61 3.93 -2.46
N PRO A 403 34.22 3.62 -3.62
CA PRO A 403 34.85 2.34 -3.88
C PRO A 403 36.16 2.23 -3.05
N GLY A 404 36.04 1.85 -1.76
CA GLY A 404 37.21 1.83 -0.89
C GLY A 404 37.08 1.09 0.44
N ARG A 405 35.93 0.50 0.79
CA ARG A 405 35.78 -0.21 2.08
C ARG A 405 35.09 -1.57 1.97
N GLN A 406 35.46 -2.36 0.98
CA GLN A 406 35.16 -3.81 0.95
C GLN A 406 36.45 -4.64 1.18
N ALA A 407 37.26 -4.30 2.18
CA ALA A 407 38.35 -5.15 2.61
C ALA A 407 38.40 -5.15 4.13
N GLY A 408 37.81 -6.13 4.78
CA GLY A 408 38.12 -6.39 6.17
C GLY A 408 36.97 -6.85 7.07
N LEU A 409 36.12 -7.78 6.64
CA LEU A 409 35.41 -8.64 7.58
C LEU A 409 35.54 -10.09 7.10
N SER A 410 36.67 -10.70 7.45
CA SER A 410 36.90 -12.15 7.39
C SER A 410 35.95 -12.84 8.40
N PRO A 411 35.29 -13.93 8.02
CA PRO A 411 34.52 -14.72 8.97
C PRO A 411 35.48 -15.66 9.71
N LYS A 412 36.08 -15.16 10.78
CA LYS A 412 36.77 -16.01 11.77
C LYS A 412 36.33 -15.62 13.17
N ASN A 413 35.89 -16.62 13.90
CA ASN A 413 35.55 -16.70 15.33
C ASN A 413 34.07 -16.54 15.71
N ILE A 414 33.33 -17.65 15.49
CA ILE A 414 32.36 -18.12 16.48
C ILE A 414 32.66 -19.63 16.67
N ARG A 415 33.34 -19.93 17.77
CA ARG A 415 33.27 -21.23 18.45
C ARG A 415 32.20 -21.16 19.52
#